data_e921b647200f9b0a94a0642083eb6b5d
#
_entry.id   e921b647200f9b0a94a0642083eb6b5d
#
_cell.length_a   1.000
_cell.length_b   1.000
_cell.length_c   1.000
_cell.angle_alpha   90.00
_cell.angle_beta   90.00
_cell.angle_gamma   90.00
#
_symmetry.space_group_name_H-M   'P 1'
#
loop_
_entity.id
_entity.type
_entity.pdbx_description
1 polymer ?
#
loop_
_entity_poly.entity_id
_entity_poly.type
_entity_poly.pdbx_seq_one_letter_code
_entity_poly.pdbx_strand_id
1 'polypeptide(L)'
;MSREPTPALEYIRSLYAAQDDLLADIAAELKKRNIAIQIGAEEGKLLQLLIALHNAKTIVEIGTLAGYSAIWMARALPEDGHIYAINKDPEHVQMAEGFFARSECRDKITQLAGDAHKILPTLSQKGGGFDMVFIDADKISYPAYLDWAEKNIRKGGLIVADNTFLHGAMFEKAPPEGIAPTTWKNMRSFNERLADKSKYNATIIPTSEGLSVAIKLF
;
A
#
# COMPACT_ATOMS: atom_id res chain seq x y z
N MET A 1 2.74 18.16 2.44
CA MET A 1 4.19 18.45 2.24
C MET A 1 4.63 17.63 1.06
N SER A 2 5.43 18.19 0.13
CA SER A 2 5.98 17.42 -0.98
C SER A 2 6.91 16.34 -0.40
N ARG A 3 6.79 15.11 -0.89
CA ARG A 3 7.72 14.01 -0.58
C ARG A 3 9.04 14.22 -1.33
N GLU A 4 9.70 15.38 -1.12
CA GLU A 4 11.02 15.59 -1.70
C GLU A 4 11.99 14.56 -1.13
N PRO A 5 12.67 13.82 -2.00
CA PRO A 5 13.56 12.78 -1.54
C PRO A 5 14.76 13.39 -0.82
N THR A 6 15.13 12.81 0.31
CA THR A 6 16.41 13.12 0.95
C THR A 6 17.56 12.61 0.08
N PRO A 7 18.80 13.10 0.24
CA PRO A 7 19.96 12.57 -0.49
C PRO A 7 20.13 11.05 -0.37
N ALA A 8 19.77 10.48 0.80
CA ALA A 8 19.79 9.04 0.99
C ALA A 8 18.77 8.31 0.10
N LEU A 9 17.53 8.84 0.00
CA LEU A 9 16.50 8.26 -0.86
C LEU A 9 16.86 8.42 -2.34
N GLU A 10 17.44 9.55 -2.75
CA GLU A 10 17.94 9.74 -4.12
C GLU A 10 19.02 8.72 -4.48
N TYR A 11 19.96 8.48 -3.57
CA TYR A 11 20.99 7.46 -3.75
C TYR A 11 20.38 6.05 -3.91
N ILE A 12 19.43 5.68 -3.05
CA ILE A 12 18.73 4.40 -3.14
C ILE A 12 17.97 4.27 -4.46
N ARG A 13 17.23 5.30 -4.87
CA ARG A 13 16.48 5.32 -6.14
C ARG A 13 17.40 5.12 -7.34
N SER A 14 18.54 5.82 -7.36
CA SER A 14 19.49 5.74 -8.47
C SER A 14 20.11 4.36 -8.65
N LEU A 15 20.32 3.59 -7.56
CA LEU A 15 20.97 2.28 -7.61
C LEU A 15 19.99 1.10 -7.70
N TYR A 16 18.85 1.17 -7.01
CA TYR A 16 18.01 0.00 -6.78
C TYR A 16 16.58 0.14 -7.30
N ALA A 17 16.11 1.36 -7.54
CA ALA A 17 14.73 1.63 -7.89
C ALA A 17 14.59 2.50 -9.14
N ALA A 18 15.40 2.19 -10.16
CA ALA A 18 15.30 2.85 -11.47
C ALA A 18 13.88 2.61 -12.05
N GLN A 19 13.26 3.69 -12.48
CA GLN A 19 11.96 3.65 -13.14
C GLN A 19 12.16 3.46 -14.64
N ASP A 20 11.33 2.60 -15.23
CA ASP A 20 11.17 2.53 -16.67
C ASP A 20 10.20 3.62 -17.18
N ASP A 21 10.00 3.67 -18.48
CA ASP A 21 9.16 4.68 -19.13
C ASP A 21 7.70 4.62 -18.61
N LEU A 22 7.17 3.43 -18.32
CA LEU A 22 5.80 3.28 -17.80
C LEU A 22 5.64 3.91 -16.42
N LEU A 23 6.53 3.60 -15.49
CA LEU A 23 6.50 4.16 -14.13
C LEU A 23 6.79 5.67 -14.14
N ALA A 24 7.68 6.12 -15.02
CA ALA A 24 7.97 7.54 -15.21
C ALA A 24 6.75 8.30 -15.78
N ASP A 25 6.02 7.71 -16.73
CA ASP A 25 4.79 8.30 -17.30
C ASP A 25 3.70 8.43 -16.23
N ILE A 26 3.52 7.41 -15.34
CA ILE A 26 2.58 7.51 -14.23
C ILE A 26 2.96 8.68 -13.31
N ALA A 27 4.22 8.78 -12.93
CA ALA A 27 4.69 9.86 -12.07
C ALA A 27 4.50 11.25 -12.73
N ALA A 28 4.76 11.35 -14.03
CA ALA A 28 4.57 12.58 -14.81
C ALA A 28 3.08 12.98 -14.91
N GLU A 29 2.18 12.02 -15.13
CA GLU A 29 0.74 12.29 -15.20
C GLU A 29 0.19 12.75 -13.84
N LEU A 30 0.60 12.10 -12.74
CA LEU A 30 0.22 12.53 -11.40
C LEU A 30 0.74 13.92 -11.06
N LYS A 31 2.00 14.22 -11.42
CA LYS A 31 2.58 15.57 -11.26
C LYS A 31 1.81 16.62 -12.06
N LYS A 32 1.44 16.33 -13.30
CA LYS A 32 0.63 17.21 -14.15
C LYS A 32 -0.74 17.52 -13.53
N ARG A 33 -1.32 16.59 -12.81
CA ARG A 33 -2.58 16.75 -12.08
C ARG A 33 -2.43 17.34 -10.68
N ASN A 34 -1.21 17.69 -10.26
CA ASN A 34 -0.88 18.12 -8.89
C ASN A 34 -1.24 17.10 -7.81
N ILE A 35 -1.15 15.81 -8.13
CA ILE A 35 -1.37 14.70 -7.20
C ILE A 35 0.00 14.23 -6.69
N ALA A 36 0.26 14.38 -5.39
CA ALA A 36 1.56 14.09 -4.78
C ALA A 36 1.44 13.06 -3.64
N ILE A 37 0.57 12.07 -3.81
CA ILE A 37 0.25 11.07 -2.77
C ILE A 37 0.71 9.66 -3.10
N GLN A 38 1.37 9.43 -4.23
CA GLN A 38 1.93 8.12 -4.57
C GLN A 38 3.14 7.77 -3.70
N ILE A 39 3.40 6.48 -3.54
CA ILE A 39 4.65 5.98 -2.92
C ILE A 39 5.90 6.37 -3.72
N GLY A 40 7.05 6.40 -3.07
CA GLY A 40 8.34 6.56 -3.74
C GLY A 40 8.76 5.29 -4.50
N ALA A 41 9.68 5.46 -5.46
CA ALA A 41 10.24 4.32 -6.20
C ALA A 41 10.97 3.33 -5.28
N GLU A 42 11.66 3.83 -4.26
CA GLU A 42 12.32 3.02 -3.22
C GLU A 42 11.32 2.19 -2.40
N GLU A 43 10.14 2.75 -2.12
CA GLU A 43 9.07 2.01 -1.45
C GLU A 43 8.47 0.95 -2.37
N GLY A 44 8.27 1.27 -3.66
CA GLY A 44 7.90 0.28 -4.67
C GLY A 44 8.90 -0.88 -4.76
N LYS A 45 10.20 -0.57 -4.72
CA LYS A 45 11.25 -1.59 -4.69
C LYS A 45 11.26 -2.40 -3.41
N LEU A 46 10.97 -1.77 -2.27
CA LEU A 46 10.83 -2.46 -1.00
C LEU A 46 9.63 -3.42 -1.00
N LEU A 47 8.48 -3.01 -1.56
CA LEU A 47 7.33 -3.90 -1.74
C LEU A 47 7.68 -5.12 -2.60
N GLN A 48 8.41 -4.95 -3.71
CA GLN A 48 8.92 -6.07 -4.51
C GLN A 48 9.77 -7.03 -3.69
N LEU A 49 10.70 -6.51 -2.89
CA LEU A 49 11.57 -7.33 -2.05
C LEU A 49 10.76 -8.11 -1.00
N LEU A 50 9.78 -7.48 -0.35
CA LEU A 50 8.90 -8.15 0.62
C LEU A 50 8.10 -9.27 -0.04
N ILE A 51 7.54 -9.06 -1.23
CA ILE A 51 6.80 -10.06 -2.01
C ILE A 51 7.70 -11.25 -2.34
N ALA A 52 8.91 -10.99 -2.84
CA ALA A 52 9.87 -12.02 -3.21
C ALA A 52 10.34 -12.84 -2.00
N LEU A 53 10.71 -12.19 -0.88
CA LEU A 53 11.14 -12.85 0.35
C LEU A 53 10.03 -13.70 0.98
N HIS A 54 8.78 -13.24 0.86
CA HIS A 54 7.60 -13.92 1.42
C HIS A 54 7.02 -14.97 0.49
N ASN A 55 7.43 -15.02 -0.77
CA ASN A 55 6.82 -15.82 -1.84
C ASN A 55 5.30 -15.56 -1.95
N ALA A 56 4.90 -14.30 -1.80
CA ALA A 56 3.48 -13.93 -1.88
C ALA A 56 2.97 -14.12 -3.31
N LYS A 57 1.77 -14.72 -3.43
CA LYS A 57 1.08 -14.97 -4.70
C LYS A 57 -0.19 -14.15 -4.84
N THR A 58 -0.91 -13.96 -3.74
CA THR A 58 -2.22 -13.28 -3.75
C THR A 58 -2.16 -12.03 -2.88
N ILE A 59 -2.37 -10.88 -3.52
CA ILE A 59 -2.27 -9.57 -2.86
C ILE A 59 -3.59 -8.82 -3.00
N VAL A 60 -3.98 -8.12 -1.95
CA VAL A 60 -5.03 -7.10 -1.99
C VAL A 60 -4.41 -5.74 -1.74
N GLU A 61 -4.60 -4.82 -2.66
CA GLU A 61 -4.20 -3.42 -2.51
C GLU A 61 -5.43 -2.56 -2.23
N ILE A 62 -5.37 -1.75 -1.18
CA ILE A 62 -6.43 -0.81 -0.80
C ILE A 62 -5.92 0.61 -1.05
N GLY A 63 -6.37 1.21 -2.15
CA GLY A 63 -5.90 2.51 -2.61
C GLY A 63 -4.84 2.41 -3.71
N THR A 64 -5.27 2.27 -4.95
CA THR A 64 -4.39 2.04 -6.11
C THR A 64 -3.96 3.34 -6.80
N LEU A 65 -4.75 4.41 -6.69
CA LEU A 65 -4.52 5.68 -7.38
C LEU A 65 -4.36 5.47 -8.90
N ALA A 66 -3.18 5.73 -9.46
CA ALA A 66 -2.85 5.55 -10.88
C ALA A 66 -2.22 4.18 -11.21
N GLY A 67 -2.13 3.26 -10.24
CA GLY A 67 -1.59 1.91 -10.43
C GLY A 67 -0.08 1.78 -10.23
N TYR A 68 0.60 2.81 -9.74
CA TYR A 68 2.06 2.81 -9.58
C TYR A 68 2.55 1.70 -8.66
N SER A 69 2.02 1.61 -7.44
CA SER A 69 2.34 0.55 -6.48
C SER A 69 1.91 -0.83 -6.97
N ALA A 70 0.71 -0.92 -7.59
CA ALA A 70 0.21 -2.17 -8.17
C ALA A 70 1.16 -2.76 -9.21
N ILE A 71 1.71 -1.93 -10.11
CA ILE A 71 2.68 -2.37 -11.13
C ILE A 71 3.98 -2.81 -10.49
N TRP A 72 4.51 -2.05 -9.50
CA TRP A 72 5.69 -2.46 -8.75
C TRP A 72 5.48 -3.83 -8.11
N MET A 73 4.35 -4.06 -7.45
CA MET A 73 4.04 -5.33 -6.79
C MET A 73 3.80 -6.46 -7.79
N ALA A 74 3.05 -6.22 -8.86
CA ALA A 74 2.74 -7.23 -9.87
C ALA A 74 3.98 -7.78 -10.59
N ARG A 75 5.01 -6.96 -10.78
CA ARG A 75 6.31 -7.34 -11.33
C ARG A 75 7.09 -8.33 -10.46
N ALA A 76 6.82 -8.36 -9.15
CA ALA A 76 7.45 -9.31 -8.22
C ALA A 76 6.67 -10.60 -8.04
N LEU A 77 5.43 -10.66 -8.53
CA LEU A 77 4.60 -11.85 -8.43
C LEU A 77 5.07 -12.96 -9.37
N PRO A 78 5.00 -14.24 -8.94
CA PRO A 78 5.22 -15.38 -9.84
C PRO A 78 4.17 -15.44 -10.96
N GLU A 79 4.32 -16.35 -11.92
CA GLU A 79 3.38 -16.48 -13.04
C GLU A 79 1.94 -16.72 -12.60
N ASP A 80 1.75 -17.51 -11.55
CA ASP A 80 0.44 -17.83 -10.95
C ASP A 80 0.02 -16.81 -9.88
N GLY A 81 0.73 -15.67 -9.77
CA GLY A 81 0.43 -14.62 -8.81
C GLY A 81 -0.61 -13.62 -9.29
N HIS A 82 -1.36 -13.02 -8.35
CA HIS A 82 -2.42 -12.09 -8.67
C HIS A 82 -2.60 -10.99 -7.62
N ILE A 83 -2.93 -9.78 -8.08
CA ILE A 83 -3.25 -8.62 -7.24
C ILE A 83 -4.66 -8.11 -7.51
N TYR A 84 -5.43 -7.88 -6.44
CA TYR A 84 -6.72 -7.20 -6.47
C TYR A 84 -6.52 -5.76 -6.02
N ALA A 85 -6.59 -4.82 -6.96
CA ALA A 85 -6.29 -3.41 -6.75
C ALA A 85 -7.59 -2.60 -6.63
N ILE A 86 -7.89 -2.08 -5.42
CA ILE A 86 -9.13 -1.37 -5.13
C ILE A 86 -8.94 0.13 -5.31
N ASN A 87 -9.83 0.76 -6.05
CA ASN A 87 -9.82 2.19 -6.30
C ASN A 87 -11.23 2.77 -6.24
N LYS A 88 -11.44 3.80 -5.42
CA LYS A 88 -12.77 4.39 -5.19
C LYS A 88 -13.12 5.45 -6.22
N ASP A 89 -12.16 6.26 -6.60
CA ASP A 89 -12.36 7.41 -7.48
C ASP A 89 -12.43 6.98 -8.94
N PRO A 90 -13.50 7.31 -9.70
CA PRO A 90 -13.65 6.92 -11.09
C PRO A 90 -12.53 7.45 -12.01
N GLU A 91 -12.00 8.66 -11.74
CA GLU A 91 -10.90 9.23 -12.53
C GLU A 91 -9.61 8.45 -12.29
N HIS A 92 -9.35 8.07 -11.04
CA HIS A 92 -8.22 7.21 -10.70
C HIS A 92 -8.38 5.80 -11.28
N VAL A 93 -9.59 5.25 -11.29
CA VAL A 93 -9.89 3.96 -11.94
C VAL A 93 -9.53 4.02 -13.42
N GLN A 94 -10.03 5.03 -14.14
CA GLN A 94 -9.76 5.18 -15.57
C GLN A 94 -8.26 5.39 -15.85
N MET A 95 -7.59 6.17 -15.01
CA MET A 95 -6.15 6.42 -15.13
C MET A 95 -5.35 5.13 -14.94
N ALA A 96 -5.62 4.38 -13.87
CA ALA A 96 -4.93 3.12 -13.58
C ALA A 96 -5.18 2.08 -14.68
N GLU A 97 -6.40 1.96 -15.20
CA GLU A 97 -6.72 1.05 -16.30
C GLU A 97 -5.90 1.34 -17.56
N GLY A 98 -5.72 2.63 -17.90
CA GLY A 98 -4.87 3.04 -19.02
C GLY A 98 -3.40 2.63 -18.85
N PHE A 99 -2.85 2.72 -17.63
CA PHE A 99 -1.49 2.29 -17.34
C PHE A 99 -1.37 0.77 -17.22
N PHE A 100 -2.32 0.09 -16.63
CA PHE A 100 -2.34 -1.37 -16.57
C PHE A 100 -2.38 -2.00 -17.97
N ALA A 101 -3.14 -1.42 -18.90
CA ALA A 101 -3.21 -1.87 -20.29
C ALA A 101 -1.86 -1.82 -21.02
N ARG A 102 -0.93 -0.97 -20.56
CA ARG A 102 0.43 -0.82 -21.10
C ARG A 102 1.45 -1.69 -20.38
N SER A 103 1.08 -2.27 -19.23
CA SER A 103 1.97 -3.07 -18.40
C SER A 103 2.09 -4.50 -18.89
N GLU A 104 3.29 -5.05 -18.87
CA GLU A 104 3.57 -6.47 -19.06
C GLU A 104 2.92 -7.37 -18.00
N CYS A 105 2.52 -6.78 -16.87
CA CYS A 105 1.89 -7.47 -15.74
C CYS A 105 0.36 -7.35 -15.76
N ARG A 106 -0.26 -6.87 -16.83
CA ARG A 106 -1.71 -6.63 -16.91
C ARG A 106 -2.55 -7.83 -16.45
N ASP A 107 -2.19 -9.02 -16.88
CA ASP A 107 -2.97 -10.24 -16.60
C ASP A 107 -2.90 -10.67 -15.14
N LYS A 108 -1.96 -10.13 -14.38
CA LYS A 108 -1.82 -10.34 -12.93
C LYS A 108 -2.61 -9.33 -12.10
N ILE A 109 -3.26 -8.33 -12.70
CA ILE A 109 -3.93 -7.25 -11.98
C ILE A 109 -5.42 -7.26 -12.29
N THR A 110 -6.25 -7.42 -11.26
CA THR A 110 -7.69 -7.15 -11.33
C THR A 110 -7.99 -5.85 -10.63
N GLN A 111 -8.39 -4.84 -11.38
CA GLN A 111 -8.87 -3.59 -10.80
C GLN A 111 -10.32 -3.73 -10.33
N LEU A 112 -10.58 -3.29 -9.10
CA LEU A 112 -11.90 -3.30 -8.48
C LEU A 112 -12.33 -1.86 -8.20
N ALA A 113 -13.28 -1.35 -8.99
CA ALA A 113 -13.80 0.01 -8.86
C ALA A 113 -14.85 0.09 -7.76
N GLY A 114 -14.64 0.93 -6.75
CA GLY A 114 -15.60 1.22 -5.71
C GLY A 114 -15.00 1.40 -4.32
N ASP A 115 -15.88 1.58 -3.35
CA ASP A 115 -15.52 1.77 -1.94
C ASP A 115 -14.95 0.47 -1.34
N ALA A 116 -13.77 0.55 -0.74
CA ALA A 116 -13.10 -0.59 -0.12
C ALA A 116 -13.96 -1.27 0.95
N HIS A 117 -14.75 -0.51 1.72
CA HIS A 117 -15.68 -1.08 2.72
C HIS A 117 -16.77 -1.97 2.11
N LYS A 118 -17.12 -1.76 0.82
CA LYS A 118 -18.09 -2.58 0.09
C LYS A 118 -17.43 -3.72 -0.67
N ILE A 119 -16.21 -3.51 -1.17
CA ILE A 119 -15.49 -4.49 -2.00
C ILE A 119 -14.83 -5.57 -1.13
N LEU A 120 -14.14 -5.19 -0.05
CA LEU A 120 -13.42 -6.13 0.81
C LEU A 120 -14.27 -7.31 1.31
N PRO A 121 -15.54 -7.12 1.74
CA PRO A 121 -16.40 -8.25 2.11
C PRO A 121 -16.66 -9.22 0.94
N THR A 122 -16.70 -8.75 -0.30
CA THR A 122 -16.92 -9.63 -1.48
C THR A 122 -15.69 -10.48 -1.81
N LEU A 123 -14.49 -9.99 -1.52
CA LEU A 123 -13.26 -10.76 -1.67
C LEU A 123 -13.19 -11.89 -0.63
N SER A 124 -13.63 -11.64 0.59
CA SER A 124 -13.68 -12.64 1.66
C SER A 124 -14.49 -13.87 1.28
N GLN A 125 -15.56 -13.71 0.50
CA GLN A 125 -16.42 -14.80 0.03
C GLN A 125 -15.73 -15.76 -0.95
N LYS A 126 -14.57 -15.39 -1.49
CA LYS A 126 -13.79 -16.21 -2.45
C LYS A 126 -12.83 -17.19 -1.78
N GLY A 127 -12.99 -17.47 -0.48
CA GLY A 127 -12.24 -18.51 0.22
C GLY A 127 -11.12 -18.05 1.14
N GLY A 128 -10.89 -16.74 1.29
CA GLY A 128 -9.91 -16.19 2.23
C GLY A 128 -8.46 -16.64 1.98
N GLY A 129 -7.56 -16.22 2.85
CA GLY A 129 -6.18 -16.73 2.79
C GLY A 129 -5.25 -16.01 1.83
N PHE A 130 -5.47 -14.70 1.61
CA PHE A 130 -4.52 -13.87 0.88
C PHE A 130 -3.14 -13.87 1.55
N ASP A 131 -2.09 -13.78 0.75
CA ASP A 131 -0.71 -13.76 1.25
C ASP A 131 -0.33 -12.40 1.80
N MET A 132 -0.85 -11.32 1.20
CA MET A 132 -0.48 -9.96 1.56
C MET A 132 -1.66 -8.99 1.35
N VAL A 133 -1.76 -8.00 2.23
CA VAL A 133 -2.53 -6.77 1.99
C VAL A 133 -1.58 -5.57 2.02
N PHE A 134 -1.74 -4.66 1.06
CA PHE A 134 -1.10 -3.35 1.06
C PHE A 134 -2.18 -2.27 1.25
N ILE A 135 -2.03 -1.45 2.30
CA ILE A 135 -3.00 -0.43 2.71
C ILE A 135 -2.40 0.95 2.47
N ASP A 136 -2.90 1.67 1.48
CA ASP A 136 -2.56 3.07 1.21
C ASP A 136 -3.80 3.86 0.77
N ALA A 137 -4.78 3.97 1.66
CA ALA A 137 -6.04 4.63 1.42
C ALA A 137 -6.33 5.71 2.47
N ASP A 138 -7.61 6.03 2.70
CA ASP A 138 -8.03 7.00 3.71
C ASP A 138 -7.65 6.56 5.13
N LYS A 139 -6.93 7.42 5.83
CA LYS A 139 -6.28 7.08 7.09
C LYS A 139 -7.25 6.87 8.26
N ILE A 140 -8.47 7.39 8.14
CA ILE A 140 -9.54 7.16 9.12
C ILE A 140 -10.03 5.71 9.15
N SER A 141 -9.90 4.98 8.03
CA SER A 141 -10.39 3.61 7.87
C SER A 141 -9.34 2.52 8.19
N TYR A 142 -8.11 2.88 8.54
CA TYR A 142 -7.03 1.90 8.80
C TYR A 142 -7.39 0.83 9.84
N PRO A 143 -8.07 1.13 10.97
CA PRO A 143 -8.52 0.08 11.89
C PRO A 143 -9.47 -0.91 11.25
N ALA A 144 -10.40 -0.46 10.40
CA ALA A 144 -11.35 -1.33 9.71
C ALA A 144 -10.67 -2.19 8.63
N TYR A 145 -9.67 -1.65 7.93
CA TYR A 145 -8.86 -2.41 6.99
C TYR A 145 -8.04 -3.49 7.72
N LEU A 146 -7.52 -3.18 8.92
CA LEU A 146 -6.86 -4.17 9.76
C LEU A 146 -7.83 -5.27 10.24
N ASP A 147 -9.07 -4.91 10.63
CA ASP A 147 -10.11 -5.88 11.01
C ASP A 147 -10.41 -6.87 9.87
N TRP A 148 -10.43 -6.39 8.63
CA TRP A 148 -10.57 -7.24 7.46
C TRP A 148 -9.33 -8.11 7.24
N ALA A 149 -8.14 -7.53 7.34
CA ALA A 149 -6.87 -8.24 7.17
C ALA A 149 -6.68 -9.36 8.20
N GLU A 150 -7.06 -9.12 9.46
CA GLU A 150 -7.02 -10.14 10.51
C GLU A 150 -7.84 -11.39 10.17
N LYS A 151 -8.93 -11.23 9.42
CA LYS A 151 -9.82 -12.33 9.03
C LYS A 151 -9.42 -13.01 7.72
N ASN A 152 -8.77 -12.28 6.82
CA ASN A 152 -8.62 -12.70 5.42
C ASN A 152 -7.17 -12.93 4.98
N ILE A 153 -6.19 -12.38 5.68
CA ILE A 153 -4.77 -12.72 5.47
C ILE A 153 -4.48 -14.02 6.21
N ARG A 154 -3.84 -14.96 5.51
CA ARG A 154 -3.46 -16.24 6.12
C ARG A 154 -2.50 -16.06 7.30
N LYS A 155 -2.42 -17.06 8.15
CA LYS A 155 -1.33 -17.13 9.13
C LYS A 155 0.04 -17.11 8.42
N GLY A 156 0.97 -16.32 8.95
CA GLY A 156 2.25 -16.06 8.32
C GLY A 156 2.18 -15.04 7.17
N GLY A 157 1.00 -14.56 6.76
CA GLY A 157 0.87 -13.58 5.68
C GLY A 157 1.24 -12.16 6.13
N LEU A 158 1.42 -11.27 5.15
CA LEU A 158 1.90 -9.90 5.34
C LEU A 158 0.75 -8.89 5.42
N ILE A 159 0.85 -7.97 6.37
CA ILE A 159 0.06 -6.74 6.43
C ILE A 159 1.06 -5.59 6.29
N VAL A 160 0.96 -4.84 5.19
CA VAL A 160 1.82 -3.71 4.90
C VAL A 160 0.97 -2.45 4.77
N ALA A 161 1.37 -1.35 5.40
CA ALA A 161 0.60 -0.11 5.38
C ALA A 161 1.51 1.11 5.25
N ASP A 162 1.19 2.00 4.30
CA ASP A 162 1.93 3.24 4.10
C ASP A 162 1.38 4.40 4.95
N ASN A 163 2.17 5.45 5.12
CA ASN A 163 1.88 6.69 5.84
C ASN A 163 1.52 6.49 7.33
N THR A 164 2.09 5.49 7.96
CA THR A 164 1.76 5.17 9.36
C THR A 164 2.38 6.13 10.38
N PHE A 165 3.24 7.07 9.94
CA PHE A 165 3.66 8.24 10.73
C PHE A 165 2.64 9.38 10.66
N LEU A 166 1.69 9.35 9.72
CA LEU A 166 0.65 10.36 9.53
C LEU A 166 1.25 11.78 9.49
N HIS A 167 2.19 12.01 8.54
CA HIS A 167 2.91 13.28 8.39
C HIS A 167 3.62 13.74 9.68
N GLY A 168 4.15 12.80 10.47
CA GLY A 168 4.82 13.07 11.75
C GLY A 168 3.85 13.22 12.93
N ALA A 169 2.54 13.24 12.71
CA ALA A 169 1.56 13.42 13.79
C ALA A 169 1.60 12.30 14.86
N MET A 170 2.15 11.13 14.51
CA MET A 170 2.29 10.03 15.48
C MET A 170 3.41 10.28 16.52
N PHE A 171 4.30 11.25 16.29
CA PHE A 171 5.35 11.63 17.25
C PHE A 171 4.82 12.60 18.33
N GLU A 172 3.62 13.17 18.10
CA GLU A 172 3.00 14.12 19.01
C GLU A 172 2.15 13.41 20.07
N LYS A 173 1.99 14.04 21.24
CA LYS A 173 1.15 13.51 22.34
C LYS A 173 -0.36 13.74 22.13
N ALA A 174 -0.70 14.65 21.21
CA ALA A 174 -2.07 15.01 20.87
C ALA A 174 -2.15 15.30 19.36
N PRO A 175 -3.33 15.28 18.76
CA PRO A 175 -3.49 15.59 17.32
C PRO A 175 -3.00 17.01 17.03
N PRO A 176 -2.02 17.19 16.12
CA PRO A 176 -1.55 18.51 15.73
C PRO A 176 -2.60 19.24 14.87
N GLU A 177 -2.41 20.55 14.69
CA GLU A 177 -3.24 21.35 13.80
C GLU A 177 -3.25 20.74 12.37
N GLY A 178 -4.41 20.74 11.74
CA GLY A 178 -4.61 20.17 10.39
C GLY A 178 -4.87 18.67 10.36
N ILE A 179 -4.72 17.96 11.47
CA ILE A 179 -5.05 16.53 11.57
C ILE A 179 -6.30 16.33 12.43
N ALA A 180 -7.35 15.73 11.82
CA ALA A 180 -8.58 15.43 12.54
C ALA A 180 -8.31 14.50 13.73
N PRO A 181 -8.84 14.79 14.93
CA PRO A 181 -8.62 13.97 16.13
C PRO A 181 -8.99 12.49 15.95
N THR A 182 -10.03 12.20 15.19
CA THR A 182 -10.46 10.83 14.89
C THR A 182 -9.42 10.11 14.02
N THR A 183 -8.90 10.76 12.98
CA THR A 183 -7.85 10.19 12.12
C THR A 183 -6.59 9.89 12.91
N TRP A 184 -6.17 10.81 13.77
CA TRP A 184 -5.02 10.63 14.65
C TRP A 184 -5.20 9.46 15.62
N LYS A 185 -6.37 9.36 16.28
CA LYS A 185 -6.68 8.24 17.18
C LYS A 185 -6.71 6.91 16.45
N ASN A 186 -7.32 6.88 15.27
CA ASN A 186 -7.42 5.66 14.47
C ASN A 186 -6.05 5.17 13.99
N MET A 187 -5.18 6.07 13.52
CA MET A 187 -3.82 5.70 13.12
C MET A 187 -3.00 5.22 14.33
N ARG A 188 -3.11 5.87 15.48
CA ARG A 188 -2.46 5.43 16.70
C ARG A 188 -2.94 4.03 17.12
N SER A 189 -4.25 3.81 17.13
CA SER A 189 -4.83 2.49 17.42
C SER A 189 -4.35 1.42 16.43
N PHE A 190 -4.27 1.75 15.15
CA PHE A 190 -3.73 0.84 14.12
C PHE A 190 -2.29 0.44 14.43
N ASN A 191 -1.40 1.41 14.70
CA ASN A 191 -0.01 1.16 15.01
C ASN A 191 0.16 0.35 16.31
N GLU A 192 -0.60 0.70 17.36
CA GLU A 192 -0.57 -0.01 18.64
C GLU A 192 -1.06 -1.46 18.51
N ARG A 193 -2.09 -1.71 17.69
CA ARG A 193 -2.58 -3.07 17.40
C ARG A 193 -1.53 -3.91 16.69
N LEU A 194 -0.84 -3.36 15.67
CA LEU A 194 0.25 -4.07 14.99
C LEU A 194 1.48 -4.31 15.88
N ALA A 195 1.66 -3.51 16.94
CA ALA A 195 2.73 -3.71 17.91
C ALA A 195 2.45 -4.84 18.92
N ASP A 196 1.27 -5.46 18.91
CA ASP A 196 0.93 -6.60 19.77
C ASP A 196 1.73 -7.85 19.35
N LYS A 197 2.80 -8.12 20.08
CA LYS A 197 3.72 -9.25 19.84
C LYS A 197 3.07 -10.64 19.96
N SER A 198 1.90 -10.73 20.58
CA SER A 198 1.15 -12.00 20.65
C SER A 198 0.44 -12.33 19.33
N LYS A 199 0.19 -11.31 18.51
CA LYS A 199 -0.52 -11.40 17.23
C LYS A 199 0.36 -11.19 16.01
N TYR A 200 1.40 -10.36 16.13
CA TYR A 200 2.21 -9.94 14.99
C TYR A 200 3.71 -9.97 15.31
N ASN A 201 4.50 -10.30 14.31
CA ASN A 201 5.89 -9.89 14.24
C ASN A 201 5.97 -8.67 13.31
N ALA A 202 6.11 -7.49 13.88
CA ALA A 202 5.92 -6.24 13.16
C ALA A 202 6.96 -5.18 13.49
N THR A 203 7.16 -4.27 12.55
CA THR A 203 7.92 -3.03 12.72
C THR A 203 7.39 -1.95 11.79
N ILE A 204 7.80 -0.70 12.02
CA ILE A 204 7.67 0.38 11.06
C ILE A 204 9.05 0.64 10.44
N ILE A 205 9.16 0.46 9.13
CA ILE A 205 10.36 0.83 8.38
C ILE A 205 10.33 2.35 8.22
N PRO A 206 11.39 3.07 8.61
CA PRO A 206 11.42 4.52 8.59
C PRO A 206 11.63 5.08 7.17
N THR A 207 10.66 4.84 6.29
CA THR A 207 10.53 5.57 5.03
C THR A 207 10.10 7.02 5.31
N SER A 208 9.88 7.83 4.28
CA SER A 208 9.50 9.23 4.48
C SER A 208 8.24 9.41 5.33
N GLU A 209 7.27 8.49 5.21
CA GLU A 209 5.97 8.54 5.90
C GLU A 209 5.71 7.33 6.81
N GLY A 210 6.70 6.43 6.95
CA GLY A 210 6.61 5.23 7.76
C GLY A 210 5.81 4.11 7.07
N LEU A 211 6.51 3.03 6.73
CA LEU A 211 5.92 1.82 6.17
C LEU A 211 5.80 0.76 7.26
N SER A 212 4.61 0.52 7.77
CA SER A 212 4.37 -0.60 8.69
C SER A 212 4.43 -1.92 7.93
N VAL A 213 5.18 -2.89 8.48
CA VAL A 213 5.26 -4.26 7.95
C VAL A 213 5.02 -5.22 9.10
N ALA A 214 4.04 -6.09 8.95
CA ALA A 214 3.66 -7.06 9.98
C ALA A 214 3.42 -8.45 9.37
N ILE A 215 3.95 -9.48 10.03
CA ILE A 215 3.62 -10.88 9.79
C ILE A 215 2.53 -11.29 10.78
N LYS A 216 1.40 -11.77 10.30
CA LYS A 216 0.30 -12.26 11.11
C LYS A 216 0.65 -13.63 11.71
N LEU A 217 0.52 -13.80 13.04
CA LEU A 217 0.96 -15.01 13.76
C LEU A 217 -0.19 -16.00 14.12
N PHE A 218 -1.44 -15.64 13.86
CA PHE A 218 -2.64 -16.41 14.24
C PHE A 218 -3.53 -16.81 13.07
#